data_019a8d7ce01e256df2d84d4bd34d50ca
#
_entry.id   019a8d7ce01e256df2d84d4bd34d50ca
#
_cell.length_a   1.000
_cell.length_b   1.000
_cell.length_c   1.000
_cell.angle_alpha   90.00
_cell.angle_beta   90.00
_cell.angle_gamma   90.00
#
_symmetry.space_group_name_H-M   'P 1'
#
loop_
_entity.id
_entity.type
_entity.pdbx_description
1 polymer ?
#
loop_
_entity_poly.entity_id
_entity_poly.type
_entity_poly.pdbx_seq_one_letter_code
_entity_poly.pdbx_strand_id
1 'polypeptide(L)' 'MFYDLEDKKPKNSGENWVAPNAVVIGDVTLEKNTSVWFNATLRGDIENIHIGEGSNVQDS' A
#
# COMPACT_ATOMS: atom_id res chain seq x y z
N MET A 1 -0.36 -4.88 6.19
CA MET A 1 -0.02 -6.23 5.73
C MET A 1 -0.22 -6.33 4.23
N PHE A 2 0.70 -6.99 3.55
CA PHE A 2 0.71 -7.07 2.09
C PHE A 2 0.12 -8.39 1.61
N TYR A 3 -0.76 -8.32 0.61
CA TYR A 3 -1.36 -9.52 0.02
C TYR A 3 -1.27 -9.46 -1.49
N ASP A 4 -0.99 -10.59 -2.11
CA ASP A 4 -1.03 -10.72 -3.55
C ASP A 4 -2.48 -10.97 -3.99
N LEU A 5 -2.80 -10.54 -5.19
CA LEU A 5 -4.12 -10.80 -5.77
C LEU A 5 -3.89 -11.40 -7.15
N GLU A 6 -3.96 -12.71 -7.23
CA GLU A 6 -3.63 -13.46 -8.43
C GLU A 6 -2.18 -13.16 -8.82
N ASP A 7 -1.93 -12.56 -9.98
CA ASP A 7 -0.57 -12.23 -10.39
C ASP A 7 -0.21 -10.77 -10.07
N LYS A 8 -1.08 -10.07 -9.33
CA LYS A 8 -0.84 -8.69 -8.94
C LYS A 8 -0.25 -8.65 -7.54
N LYS A 9 0.86 -7.98 -7.38
CA LYS A 9 1.59 -7.92 -6.12
C LYS A 9 1.88 -6.49 -5.73
N PRO A 10 1.75 -6.15 -4.45
CA PRO A 10 2.16 -4.83 -3.99
C PRO A 10 3.65 -4.61 -4.21
N LYS A 11 4.00 -3.42 -4.66
CA LYS A 11 5.38 -3.00 -4.86
C LYS A 11 5.75 -1.96 -3.83
N ASN A 12 6.88 -2.15 -3.22
CA ASN A 12 7.33 -1.36 -2.09
C ASN A 12 8.76 -0.91 -2.35
N SER A 13 8.98 0.41 -2.45
CA SER A 13 10.31 0.97 -2.72
C SER A 13 11.22 0.99 -1.49
N GLY A 14 10.73 0.52 -0.36
CA GLY A 14 11.49 0.59 0.89
C GLY A 14 11.25 1.92 1.58
N GLU A 15 11.86 2.13 2.72
CA GLU A 15 11.77 3.39 3.45
C GLU A 15 10.33 3.91 3.60
N ASN A 16 9.40 3.00 3.81
CA ASN A 16 8.02 3.37 4.10
C ASN A 16 7.53 2.57 5.30
N TRP A 17 6.40 2.99 5.83
CA TRP A 17 5.84 2.35 7.02
C TRP A 17 4.40 1.95 6.75
N VAL A 18 4.09 0.71 7.04
CA VAL A 18 2.74 0.18 6.91
C VAL A 18 2.32 -0.38 8.25
N ALA A 19 1.25 0.15 8.81
CA ALA A 19 0.78 -0.28 10.13
C ALA A 19 0.43 -1.77 10.11
N PRO A 20 0.61 -2.47 11.26
CA PRO A 20 0.37 -3.91 11.29
C PRO A 20 -1.03 -4.32 10.86
N ASN A 21 -2.04 -3.51 11.13
CA ASN A 21 -3.41 -3.85 10.75
C ASN A 21 -3.88 -3.12 9.49
N ALA A 22 -2.97 -2.45 8.78
CA ALA A 22 -3.30 -1.93 7.46
C ALA A 22 -3.21 -3.07 6.45
N VAL A 23 -3.98 -2.98 5.39
CA VAL A 23 -4.03 -4.02 4.38
C VAL A 23 -3.70 -3.44 3.02
N VAL A 24 -2.73 -4.04 2.32
CA VAL A 24 -2.30 -3.60 1.00
C VAL A 24 -2.43 -4.81 0.08
N ILE A 25 -3.35 -4.77 -0.86
CA ILE A 25 -3.69 -5.90 -1.69
C ILE A 25 -3.53 -5.56 -3.16
N GLY A 26 -2.87 -6.44 -3.90
CA GLY A 26 -2.88 -6.42 -5.35
C GLY A 26 -1.96 -5.36 -5.94
N ASP A 27 -2.41 -4.72 -7.01
CA ASP A 27 -1.58 -3.83 -7.82
C ASP A 27 -1.44 -2.45 -7.17
N VAL A 28 -0.64 -2.40 -6.10
CA VAL A 28 -0.39 -1.19 -5.32
C VAL A 28 1.10 -0.91 -5.32
N THR A 29 1.48 0.32 -5.60
CA THR A 29 2.89 0.75 -5.56
C THR A 29 3.06 1.80 -4.47
N LEU A 30 3.96 1.55 -3.53
CA LEU A 30 4.31 2.49 -2.47
C LEU A 30 5.69 3.05 -2.74
N GLU A 31 5.76 4.34 -2.99
CA GLU A 31 7.03 5.02 -3.20
C GLU A 31 7.74 5.26 -1.87
N LYS A 32 8.95 5.79 -1.95
CA LYS A 32 9.77 6.10 -0.80
C LYS A 32 9.09 7.07 0.17
N ASN A 33 9.32 6.90 1.46
CA ASN A 33 8.82 7.79 2.50
C ASN A 33 7.30 7.90 2.55
N THR A 34 6.60 6.85 2.16
CA THR A 34 5.15 6.79 2.30
C THR A 34 4.80 6.11 3.62
N SER A 35 3.61 6.37 4.12
CA SER A 35 3.12 5.69 5.32
C SER A 35 1.66 5.31 5.14
N VAL A 36 1.32 4.11 5.61
CA VAL A 36 -0.06 3.60 5.57
C VAL A 36 -0.45 3.30 7.00
N TRP A 37 -1.45 4.01 7.50
CA TRP A 37 -1.75 4.02 8.91
C TRP A 37 -2.78 2.95 9.29
N PHE A 38 -3.10 2.89 10.58
CA PHE A 38 -3.92 1.81 11.13
C PHE A 38 -5.28 1.73 10.45
N ASN A 39 -5.76 0.53 10.23
CA ASN A 39 -7.06 0.21 9.62
C ASN A 39 -7.23 0.70 8.18
N ALA A 40 -6.20 1.22 7.56
CA ALA A 40 -6.29 1.64 6.16
C ALA A 40 -6.27 0.40 5.27
N THR A 41 -6.98 0.47 4.14
CA THR A 41 -7.00 -0.61 3.16
C THR A 41 -6.71 -0.04 1.79
N LEU A 42 -5.68 -0.57 1.13
CA LEU A 42 -5.34 -0.24 -0.25
C LEU A 42 -5.57 -1.48 -1.08
N ARG A 43 -6.50 -1.41 -1.99
CA ARG A 43 -6.92 -2.56 -2.76
C ARG A 43 -6.84 -2.27 -4.25
N GLY A 44 -5.78 -2.74 -4.89
CA GLY A 44 -5.58 -2.55 -6.32
C GLY A 44 -6.00 -3.76 -7.11
N ASP A 45 -7.30 -3.98 -7.26
CA ASP A 45 -7.81 -5.16 -7.94
C ASP A 45 -8.17 -4.89 -9.41
N ILE A 46 -8.75 -3.76 -9.73
CA ILE A 46 -9.10 -3.43 -11.10
C ILE A 46 -8.09 -2.45 -11.69
N GLU A 47 -7.73 -1.42 -10.92
CA GLU A 47 -6.79 -0.41 -11.35
C GLU A 47 -5.62 -0.33 -10.38
N ASN A 48 -4.48 0.11 -10.90
CA ASN A 48 -3.29 0.32 -10.08
C ASN A 48 -3.52 1.46 -9.09
N ILE A 49 -3.04 1.26 -7.86
CA ILE A 49 -2.99 2.31 -6.86
C ILE A 49 -1.53 2.69 -6.67
N HIS A 50 -1.21 3.96 -6.84
CA HIS A 50 0.14 4.46 -6.72
C HIS A 50 0.18 5.55 -5.65
N ILE A 51 0.92 5.31 -4.59
CA ILE A 51 1.10 6.29 -3.52
C ILE A 51 2.45 6.95 -3.74
N GLY A 52 2.42 8.23 -4.09
CA GLY A 52 3.62 8.97 -4.44
C GLY A 52 4.54 9.22 -3.25
N GLU A 53 5.78 9.54 -3.55
CA GLU A 53 6.81 9.77 -2.54
C GLU A 53 6.37 10.83 -1.54
N GLY A 54 6.57 10.57 -0.25
CA GLY A 54 6.24 11.51 0.81
C GLY A 54 4.77 11.54 1.21
N SER A 55 3.93 10.77 0.53
CA SER A 55 2.48 10.76 0.82
C SER A 55 2.16 9.83 1.98
N ASN A 56 0.96 9.98 2.53
CA ASN A 56 0.50 9.04 3.55
C ASN A 56 -0.97 8.67 3.32
N VAL A 57 -1.35 7.52 3.85
CA VAL A 57 -2.73 7.04 3.85
C VAL A 57 -3.13 6.91 5.31
N GLN A 58 -4.02 7.78 5.74
CA GLN A 58 -4.40 7.87 7.16
C GLN A 58 -5.35 6.74 7.54
N ASP A 59 -5.59 6.61 8.83
CA ASP A 59 -6.57 5.67 9.37
C ASP A 59 -7.90 5.88 8.66
N SER A 60 -8.55 4.80 8.34
CA SER A 60 -9.74 4.90 7.51
C SER A 60 -10.94 5.43 8.25
#